data_5333b03cc49f38a8510090f418062ad6
#
_entry.id   5333b03cc49f38a8510090f418062ad6
#
_cell.length_a   1.000
_cell.length_b   1.000
_cell.length_c   1.000
_cell.angle_alpha   90.00
_cell.angle_beta   90.00
_cell.angle_gamma   90.00
#
_symmetry.space_group_name_H-M   'P 1'
#
loop_
_entity.id
_entity.type
_entity.pdbx_description
1 polymer ?
#
loop_
_entity_poly.entity_id
_entity_poly.type
_entity_poly.pdbx_seq_one_letter_code
_entity_poly.pdbx_strand_id
1 'polypeptide(L)'
;DRINLIYHTTPHRGLEILVPVFERLCDALPEINLHLDVYSSFAAYGWPARDEPYKHLFDRCMKHPNIDYHGFQPNHVVRKALEQAHIYAYPNIWPETSCISVIEAMSAGCAVVCPNFSVLPETCANFATMYPFHEQYNDHANMFANVLLMAIRNHWDETNQTRLRFQKIYFDNFYNWDLRAAQWTSLLEGILGKK
;
A
#
# COMPACT_ATOMS: atom_id res chain seq x y z
N ASP A 1 1.51 10.67 19.39
CA ASP A 1 2.23 10.77 18.10
C ASP A 1 1.25 10.54 16.95
N ARG A 2 1.49 11.18 15.79
CA ARG A 2 0.66 11.04 14.59
C ARG A 2 1.03 9.76 13.86
N ILE A 3 0.04 9.02 13.37
CA ILE A 3 0.23 7.89 12.46
C ILE A 3 -0.27 8.26 11.08
N ASN A 4 0.65 8.34 10.12
CA ASN A 4 0.36 8.64 8.73
C ASN A 4 0.13 7.34 7.95
N LEU A 5 -1.06 7.18 7.42
CA LEU A 5 -1.38 6.15 6.45
C LEU A 5 -1.20 6.70 5.03
N ILE A 6 -0.93 5.83 4.07
CA ILE A 6 -0.84 6.20 2.66
C ILE A 6 -1.58 5.19 1.78
N TYR A 7 -2.15 5.67 0.68
CA TYR A 7 -2.67 4.88 -0.44
C TYR A 7 -2.17 5.50 -1.75
N HIS A 8 -1.40 4.75 -2.54
CA HIS A 8 -0.75 5.29 -3.74
C HIS A 8 -0.88 4.36 -4.96
N THR A 9 -2.13 4.10 -5.33
CA THR A 9 -2.47 3.34 -6.53
C THR A 9 -3.82 3.78 -7.08
N THR A 10 -4.25 3.23 -8.21
CA THR A 10 -5.54 3.56 -8.82
C THR A 10 -6.73 3.17 -7.96
N PRO A 11 -7.86 3.91 -8.03
CA PRO A 11 -8.94 3.79 -7.06
C PRO A 11 -9.67 2.44 -7.06
N HIS A 12 -9.70 1.72 -8.20
CA HIS A 12 -10.37 0.42 -8.33
C HIS A 12 -9.71 -0.71 -7.52
N ARG A 13 -8.57 -0.45 -6.91
CA ARG A 13 -7.82 -1.43 -6.10
C ARG A 13 -8.17 -1.41 -4.61
N GLY A 14 -9.35 -0.89 -4.26
CA GLY A 14 -9.87 -0.95 -2.89
C GLY A 14 -9.99 0.40 -2.18
N LEU A 15 -9.87 1.55 -2.88
CA LEU A 15 -10.10 2.86 -2.27
C LEU A 15 -11.51 2.99 -1.68
N GLU A 16 -12.50 2.36 -2.31
CA GLU A 16 -13.90 2.31 -1.83
C GLU A 16 -14.06 1.60 -0.49
N ILE A 17 -13.13 0.70 -0.15
CA ILE A 17 -13.08 0.02 1.15
C ILE A 17 -12.28 0.86 2.14
N LEU A 18 -11.13 1.38 1.70
CA LEU A 18 -10.22 2.13 2.58
C LEU A 18 -10.88 3.36 3.19
N VAL A 19 -11.52 4.20 2.37
CA VAL A 19 -12.05 5.49 2.84
C VAL A 19 -13.06 5.31 3.98
N PRO A 20 -14.16 4.53 3.82
CA PRO A 20 -15.10 4.36 4.92
C PRO A 20 -14.54 3.60 6.12
N VAL A 21 -13.54 2.72 5.94
CA VAL A 21 -12.87 2.07 7.07
C VAL A 21 -12.02 3.08 7.84
N PHE A 22 -11.27 3.93 7.14
CA PHE A 22 -10.42 4.94 7.77
C PHE A 22 -11.26 5.95 8.59
N GLU A 23 -12.37 6.44 8.05
CA GLU A 23 -13.28 7.33 8.76
C GLU A 23 -13.78 6.70 10.06
N ARG A 24 -14.26 5.44 10.00
CA ARG A 24 -14.68 4.70 11.21
C ARG A 24 -13.55 4.52 12.21
N LEU A 25 -12.30 4.35 11.76
CA LEU A 25 -11.15 4.23 12.67
C LEU A 25 -10.80 5.57 13.32
N CYS A 26 -10.96 6.70 12.63
CA CYS A 26 -10.81 8.01 13.24
C CYS A 26 -11.82 8.22 14.38
N ASP A 27 -13.08 7.81 14.18
CA ASP A 27 -14.13 7.90 15.21
C ASP A 27 -13.88 6.94 16.39
N ALA A 28 -13.35 5.75 16.10
CA ALA A 28 -13.10 4.71 17.10
C ALA A 28 -11.80 4.91 17.91
N LEU A 29 -10.88 5.74 17.42
CA LEU A 29 -9.56 5.99 18.00
C LEU A 29 -9.30 7.50 18.18
N PRO A 30 -10.16 8.23 18.90
CA PRO A 30 -10.01 9.68 19.05
C PRO A 30 -8.72 10.10 19.79
N GLU A 31 -8.10 9.15 20.51
CA GLU A 31 -6.83 9.33 21.20
C GLU A 31 -5.61 9.24 20.28
N ILE A 32 -5.75 8.69 19.07
CA ILE A 32 -4.66 8.55 18.10
C ILE A 32 -4.85 9.57 16.97
N ASN A 33 -3.85 10.40 16.75
CA ASN A 33 -3.86 11.32 15.62
C ASN A 33 -3.60 10.56 14.30
N LEU A 34 -4.69 10.12 13.64
CA LEU A 34 -4.62 9.43 12.35
C LEU A 34 -4.68 10.43 11.19
N HIS A 35 -3.91 10.15 10.15
CA HIS A 35 -3.96 10.89 8.90
C HIS A 35 -3.78 9.93 7.71
N LEU A 36 -4.45 10.22 6.59
CA LEU A 36 -4.38 9.43 5.37
C LEU A 36 -4.04 10.31 4.16
N ASP A 37 -2.94 10.01 3.51
CA ASP A 37 -2.57 10.59 2.22
C ASP A 37 -3.05 9.67 1.07
N VAL A 38 -3.83 10.21 0.13
CA VAL A 38 -4.38 9.46 -1.00
C VAL A 38 -3.82 10.00 -2.32
N TYR A 39 -2.91 9.24 -2.93
CA TYR A 39 -2.36 9.47 -4.26
C TYR A 39 -3.03 8.51 -5.25
N SER A 40 -4.16 8.90 -5.82
CA SER A 40 -5.00 7.98 -6.58
C SER A 40 -5.68 8.66 -7.76
N SER A 41 -5.39 8.15 -8.96
CA SER A 41 -6.03 8.55 -10.22
C SER A 41 -5.59 7.61 -11.35
N PHE A 42 -6.46 7.37 -12.31
CA PHE A 42 -6.10 6.72 -13.59
C PHE A 42 -5.25 7.62 -14.52
N ALA A 43 -5.09 8.90 -14.20
CA ALA A 43 -4.15 9.77 -14.90
C ALA A 43 -2.72 9.25 -14.88
N ALA A 44 -2.34 8.43 -13.88
CA ALA A 44 -1.05 7.72 -13.82
C ALA A 44 -0.79 6.82 -15.04
N TYR A 45 -1.86 6.34 -15.69
CA TYR A 45 -1.81 5.54 -16.92
C TYR A 45 -2.20 6.32 -18.18
N GLY A 46 -2.37 7.64 -18.07
CA GLY A 46 -2.83 8.48 -19.18
C GLY A 46 -4.35 8.37 -19.45
N TRP A 47 -5.15 7.86 -18.51
CA TRP A 47 -6.59 7.63 -18.67
C TRP A 47 -7.45 8.42 -17.67
N PRO A 48 -7.33 9.75 -17.57
CA PRO A 48 -8.01 10.53 -16.54
C PRO A 48 -9.56 10.42 -16.60
N ALA A 49 -10.12 10.13 -17.78
CA ALA A 49 -11.57 9.93 -17.91
C ALA A 49 -12.09 8.71 -17.12
N ARG A 50 -11.24 7.75 -16.79
CA ARG A 50 -11.60 6.60 -15.94
C ARG A 50 -11.78 6.95 -14.48
N ASP A 51 -11.45 8.14 -14.05
CA ASP A 51 -11.68 8.63 -12.68
C ASP A 51 -13.16 8.98 -12.43
N GLU A 52 -13.96 9.18 -13.48
CA GLU A 52 -15.36 9.62 -13.36
C GLU A 52 -16.20 8.79 -12.38
N PRO A 53 -16.18 7.43 -12.41
CA PRO A 53 -16.95 6.61 -11.46
C PRO A 53 -16.49 6.77 -10.00
N TYR A 54 -15.26 7.26 -9.78
CA TYR A 54 -14.63 7.36 -8.45
C TYR A 54 -14.66 8.78 -7.86
N LYS A 55 -15.20 9.77 -8.58
CA LYS A 55 -15.27 11.16 -8.11
C LYS A 55 -15.94 11.30 -6.76
N HIS A 56 -16.99 10.52 -6.50
CA HIS A 56 -17.66 10.53 -5.20
C HIS A 56 -16.74 10.12 -4.03
N LEU A 57 -15.77 9.22 -4.26
CA LEU A 57 -14.76 8.84 -3.27
C LEU A 57 -13.71 9.94 -3.11
N PHE A 58 -13.29 10.56 -4.20
CA PHE A 58 -12.35 11.69 -4.15
C PHE A 58 -12.95 12.87 -3.40
N ASP A 59 -14.22 13.21 -3.68
CA ASP A 59 -14.96 14.26 -2.95
C ASP A 59 -15.09 13.93 -1.46
N ARG A 60 -15.28 12.62 -1.12
CA ARG A 60 -15.34 12.17 0.26
C ARG A 60 -13.99 12.34 0.96
N CYS A 61 -12.89 12.00 0.31
CA CYS A 61 -11.54 12.26 0.81
C CYS A 61 -11.33 13.76 1.09
N MET A 62 -11.64 14.63 0.12
CA MET A 62 -11.44 16.08 0.25
C MET A 62 -12.28 16.74 1.35
N LYS A 63 -13.38 16.12 1.76
CA LYS A 63 -14.27 16.62 2.82
C LYS A 63 -13.85 16.16 4.22
N HIS A 64 -13.05 15.12 4.33
CA HIS A 64 -12.67 14.55 5.63
C HIS A 64 -11.42 15.27 6.19
N PRO A 65 -11.45 15.77 7.43
CA PRO A 65 -10.37 16.61 7.98
C PRO A 65 -9.03 15.91 8.13
N ASN A 66 -9.03 14.57 8.17
CA ASN A 66 -7.82 13.76 8.35
C ASN A 66 -7.39 13.04 7.07
N ILE A 67 -7.94 13.42 5.90
CA ILE A 67 -7.56 12.83 4.60
C ILE A 67 -7.10 13.94 3.67
N ASP A 68 -5.90 13.81 3.12
CA ASP A 68 -5.40 14.65 2.04
C ASP A 68 -5.44 13.88 0.71
N TYR A 69 -6.29 14.35 -0.21
CA TYR A 69 -6.40 13.79 -1.56
C TYR A 69 -5.51 14.58 -2.53
N HIS A 70 -4.51 13.90 -3.09
CA HIS A 70 -3.49 14.51 -3.97
C HIS A 70 -3.70 14.21 -5.47
N GLY A 71 -4.64 13.32 -5.80
CA GLY A 71 -4.83 12.88 -7.19
C GLY A 71 -3.61 12.16 -7.75
N PHE A 72 -3.32 12.40 -9.03
CA PHE A 72 -2.07 11.96 -9.66
C PHE A 72 -0.92 12.89 -9.28
N GLN A 73 0.18 12.29 -8.83
CA GLN A 73 1.44 12.99 -8.60
C GLN A 73 2.61 12.26 -9.26
N PRO A 74 3.65 12.98 -9.67
CA PRO A 74 4.87 12.36 -10.18
C PRO A 74 5.52 11.44 -9.12
N ASN A 75 6.19 10.39 -9.59
CA ASN A 75 6.73 9.34 -8.71
C ASN A 75 7.68 9.88 -7.62
N HIS A 76 8.49 10.90 -7.92
CA HIS A 76 9.38 11.50 -6.92
C HIS A 76 8.63 12.18 -5.75
N VAL A 77 7.40 12.67 -5.98
CA VAL A 77 6.53 13.24 -4.94
C VAL A 77 5.98 12.11 -4.06
N VAL A 78 5.47 11.04 -4.69
CA VAL A 78 4.94 9.87 -3.97
C VAL A 78 6.03 9.20 -3.12
N ARG A 79 7.26 9.09 -3.63
CA ARG A 79 8.39 8.53 -2.87
C ARG A 79 8.71 9.35 -1.61
N LYS A 80 8.68 10.68 -1.71
CA LYS A 80 8.86 11.54 -0.53
C LYS A 80 7.73 11.38 0.49
N ALA A 81 6.50 11.17 0.03
CA ALA A 81 5.37 10.90 0.91
C ALA A 81 5.52 9.53 1.60
N LEU A 82 5.99 8.52 0.89
CA LEU A 82 6.27 7.20 1.45
C LEU A 82 7.32 7.25 2.58
N GLU A 83 8.35 8.12 2.48
CA GLU A 83 9.35 8.32 3.53
C GLU A 83 8.76 8.87 4.83
N GLN A 84 7.58 9.49 4.77
CA GLN A 84 6.87 10.07 5.91
C GLN A 84 5.67 9.21 6.37
N ALA A 85 5.33 8.19 5.57
CA ALA A 85 4.22 7.30 5.87
C ALA A 85 4.66 6.18 6.82
N HIS A 86 3.73 5.75 7.67
CA HIS A 86 3.93 4.67 8.61
C HIS A 86 3.28 3.36 8.13
N ILE A 87 2.10 3.46 7.50
CA ILE A 87 1.31 2.30 7.09
C ILE A 87 0.81 2.50 5.65
N TYR A 88 1.12 1.57 4.77
CA TYR A 88 0.43 1.43 3.49
C TYR A 88 -0.83 0.60 3.68
N ALA A 89 -1.97 1.27 3.67
CA ALA A 89 -3.28 0.69 3.87
C ALA A 89 -3.87 0.25 2.53
N TYR A 90 -3.79 -1.06 2.22
CA TYR A 90 -4.08 -1.59 0.89
C TYR A 90 -5.13 -2.72 0.92
N PRO A 91 -6.44 -2.40 1.06
CA PRO A 91 -7.51 -3.41 1.01
C PRO A 91 -7.80 -3.84 -0.44
N ASN A 92 -6.80 -4.42 -1.09
CA ASN A 92 -6.83 -4.74 -2.50
C ASN A 92 -7.93 -5.74 -2.87
N ILE A 93 -8.68 -5.43 -3.93
CA ILE A 93 -9.70 -6.30 -4.54
C ILE A 93 -9.36 -6.68 -5.99
N TRP A 94 -8.21 -6.21 -6.49
CA TRP A 94 -7.75 -6.47 -7.85
C TRP A 94 -6.70 -7.57 -7.89
N PRO A 95 -6.78 -8.55 -8.82
CA PRO A 95 -5.77 -9.59 -8.94
C PRO A 95 -4.46 -9.00 -9.49
N GLU A 96 -3.51 -8.76 -8.61
CA GLU A 96 -2.19 -8.23 -8.95
C GLU A 96 -1.27 -9.31 -9.53
N THR A 97 -0.35 -8.88 -10.40
CA THR A 97 0.70 -9.75 -10.97
C THR A 97 2.09 -9.53 -10.38
N SER A 98 2.35 -8.36 -9.76
CA SER A 98 3.62 -8.04 -9.09
C SER A 98 3.47 -7.00 -7.98
N CYS A 99 2.61 -6.00 -8.11
CA CYS A 99 2.31 -4.94 -7.13
C CYS A 99 3.52 -4.06 -6.73
N ILE A 100 3.99 -3.22 -7.68
CA ILE A 100 5.10 -2.29 -7.45
C ILE A 100 4.82 -1.34 -6.27
N SER A 101 3.58 -0.90 -6.08
CA SER A 101 3.22 0.00 -4.97
C SER A 101 3.51 -0.62 -3.60
N VAL A 102 3.30 -1.92 -3.43
CA VAL A 102 3.68 -2.66 -2.20
C VAL A 102 5.20 -2.68 -2.05
N ILE A 103 5.93 -2.97 -3.12
CA ILE A 103 7.40 -3.01 -3.11
C ILE A 103 7.96 -1.65 -2.69
N GLU A 104 7.47 -0.55 -3.27
CA GLU A 104 7.90 0.80 -2.92
C GLU A 104 7.59 1.16 -1.46
N ALA A 105 6.39 0.82 -0.98
CA ALA A 105 6.01 1.06 0.42
C ALA A 105 6.89 0.29 1.40
N MET A 106 7.18 -0.99 1.11
CA MET A 106 8.02 -1.82 1.96
C MET A 106 9.49 -1.38 1.95
N SER A 107 10.01 -0.93 0.81
CA SER A 107 11.34 -0.35 0.68
C SER A 107 11.45 1.00 1.41
N ALA A 108 10.37 1.78 1.46
CA ALA A 108 10.31 2.99 2.28
C ALA A 108 10.27 2.72 3.79
N GLY A 109 9.95 1.48 4.21
CA GLY A 109 9.83 1.07 5.62
C GLY A 109 8.40 1.14 6.16
N CYS A 110 7.39 1.35 5.31
CA CYS A 110 5.99 1.33 5.73
C CYS A 110 5.57 -0.09 6.15
N ALA A 111 4.81 -0.21 7.23
CA ALA A 111 4.03 -1.42 7.47
C ALA A 111 2.98 -1.56 6.35
N VAL A 112 2.81 -2.76 5.82
CA VAL A 112 1.79 -3.02 4.79
C VAL A 112 0.67 -3.85 5.37
N VAL A 113 -0.58 -3.38 5.20
CA VAL A 113 -1.80 -4.12 5.55
C VAL A 113 -2.54 -4.41 4.26
N CYS A 114 -2.63 -5.68 3.88
CA CYS A 114 -3.25 -6.09 2.63
C CYS A 114 -3.88 -7.50 2.74
N PRO A 115 -4.79 -7.89 1.83
CA PRO A 115 -5.34 -9.24 1.82
C PRO A 115 -4.30 -10.27 1.36
N ASN A 116 -4.46 -11.51 1.82
CA ASN A 116 -3.80 -12.67 1.24
C ASN A 116 -4.51 -13.03 -0.09
N PHE A 117 -4.17 -12.29 -1.14
CA PHE A 117 -4.84 -12.39 -2.43
C PHE A 117 -3.87 -12.25 -3.60
N SER A 118 -4.05 -13.10 -4.62
CA SER A 118 -3.24 -13.12 -5.84
C SER A 118 -1.74 -13.22 -5.52
N VAL A 119 -0.89 -12.37 -6.08
CA VAL A 119 0.57 -12.38 -5.90
C VAL A 119 1.04 -11.72 -4.58
N LEU A 120 0.15 -11.08 -3.84
CA LEU A 120 0.56 -10.30 -2.66
C LEU A 120 1.36 -11.12 -1.61
N PRO A 121 1.02 -12.39 -1.31
CA PRO A 121 1.83 -13.20 -0.39
C PRO A 121 3.28 -13.36 -0.86
N GLU A 122 3.50 -13.59 -2.16
CA GLU A 122 4.84 -13.69 -2.74
C GLU A 122 5.56 -12.34 -2.71
N THR A 123 4.91 -11.27 -3.21
CA THR A 123 5.49 -9.94 -3.28
C THR A 123 5.89 -9.42 -1.90
N CYS A 124 5.06 -9.64 -0.88
CA CYS A 124 5.31 -9.17 0.48
C CYS A 124 6.36 -9.99 1.26
N ALA A 125 6.78 -11.15 0.76
CA ALA A 125 7.81 -12.01 1.37
C ALA A 125 7.59 -12.25 2.88
N ASN A 126 6.35 -12.42 3.31
CA ASN A 126 5.89 -12.61 4.69
C ASN A 126 6.13 -11.40 5.65
N PHE A 127 6.47 -10.23 5.14
CA PHE A 127 6.62 -9.04 5.99
C PHE A 127 5.30 -8.28 6.22
N ALA A 128 4.33 -8.37 5.30
CA ALA A 128 3.04 -7.69 5.46
C ALA A 128 2.17 -8.31 6.56
N THR A 129 1.32 -7.48 7.14
CA THR A 129 0.22 -7.94 7.97
C THR A 129 -0.96 -8.27 7.07
N MET A 130 -1.23 -9.55 6.89
CA MET A 130 -2.22 -10.04 5.94
C MET A 130 -3.48 -10.57 6.61
N TYR A 131 -4.60 -10.50 5.89
CA TYR A 131 -5.88 -11.08 6.27
C TYR A 131 -6.46 -11.90 5.09
N PRO A 132 -7.33 -12.89 5.33
CA PRO A 132 -8.00 -13.64 4.28
C PRO A 132 -8.82 -12.73 3.36
N PHE A 133 -8.68 -12.91 2.06
CA PHE A 133 -9.51 -12.21 1.08
C PHE A 133 -10.95 -12.71 1.14
N HIS A 134 -11.91 -11.79 1.04
CA HIS A 134 -13.32 -12.10 0.94
C HIS A 134 -13.94 -11.45 -0.30
N GLU A 135 -14.75 -12.19 -1.04
CA GLU A 135 -15.50 -11.65 -2.19
C GLU A 135 -16.63 -10.72 -1.74
N GLN A 136 -17.21 -10.98 -0.57
CA GLN A 136 -18.26 -10.14 0.00
C GLN A 136 -17.63 -8.86 0.57
N TYR A 137 -18.08 -7.71 0.04
CA TYR A 137 -17.57 -6.39 0.38
C TYR A 137 -17.50 -6.14 1.90
N ASN A 138 -18.60 -6.39 2.62
CA ASN A 138 -18.66 -6.11 4.05
C ASN A 138 -17.70 -6.99 4.86
N ASP A 139 -17.55 -8.26 4.50
CA ASP A 139 -16.63 -9.18 5.18
C ASP A 139 -15.18 -8.75 4.93
N HIS A 140 -14.85 -8.41 3.68
CA HIS A 140 -13.54 -7.89 3.32
C HIS A 140 -13.22 -6.60 4.09
N ALA A 141 -14.15 -5.64 4.11
CA ALA A 141 -13.98 -4.37 4.82
C ALA A 141 -13.82 -4.56 6.34
N ASN A 142 -14.58 -5.48 6.94
CA ASN A 142 -14.49 -5.77 8.38
C ASN A 142 -13.16 -6.45 8.73
N MET A 143 -12.70 -7.43 7.93
CA MET A 143 -11.40 -8.07 8.13
C MET A 143 -10.27 -7.07 8.02
N PHE A 144 -10.30 -6.25 6.97
CA PHE A 144 -9.32 -5.18 6.78
C PHE A 144 -9.33 -4.20 7.96
N ALA A 145 -10.50 -3.72 8.40
CA ALA A 145 -10.61 -2.79 9.52
C ALA A 145 -9.99 -3.34 10.81
N ASN A 146 -10.26 -4.60 11.14
CA ASN A 146 -9.72 -5.24 12.34
C ASN A 146 -8.19 -5.34 12.29
N VAL A 147 -7.64 -5.76 11.15
CA VAL A 147 -6.19 -5.92 10.99
C VAL A 147 -5.49 -4.57 10.92
N LEU A 148 -6.10 -3.57 10.26
CA LEU A 148 -5.58 -2.21 10.23
C LEU A 148 -5.59 -1.57 11.63
N LEU A 149 -6.65 -1.76 12.42
CA LEU A 149 -6.72 -1.32 13.81
C LEU A 149 -5.56 -1.89 14.64
N MET A 150 -5.28 -3.18 14.51
CA MET A 150 -4.16 -3.82 15.20
C MET A 150 -2.81 -3.25 14.74
N ALA A 151 -2.64 -3.04 13.44
CA ALA A 151 -1.41 -2.45 12.89
C ALA A 151 -1.18 -1.02 13.39
N ILE A 152 -2.25 -0.21 13.51
CA ILE A 152 -2.19 1.14 14.06
C ILE A 152 -1.77 1.10 15.54
N ARG A 153 -2.45 0.32 16.36
CA ARG A 153 -2.19 0.26 17.81
C ARG A 153 -0.80 -0.24 18.16
N ASN A 154 -0.30 -1.20 17.39
CA ASN A 154 0.99 -1.85 17.65
C ASN A 154 2.13 -1.23 16.79
N HIS A 155 1.87 -0.09 16.11
CA HIS A 155 2.85 0.45 15.18
C HIS A 155 4.19 0.72 15.85
N TRP A 156 4.17 1.33 17.04
CA TRP A 156 5.37 1.74 17.77
C TRP A 156 6.00 0.65 18.64
N ASP A 157 5.45 -0.56 18.67
CA ASP A 157 6.03 -1.67 19.41
C ASP A 157 7.44 -2.00 18.89
N GLU A 158 8.39 -2.21 19.77
CA GLU A 158 9.81 -2.45 19.43
C GLU A 158 9.98 -3.65 18.49
N THR A 159 9.23 -4.73 18.73
CA THR A 159 9.22 -5.91 17.86
C THR A 159 8.77 -5.56 16.44
N ASN A 160 7.71 -4.76 16.31
CA ASN A 160 7.21 -4.32 15.02
C ASN A 160 8.20 -3.40 14.32
N GLN A 161 8.77 -2.42 15.03
CA GLN A 161 9.79 -1.53 14.47
C GLN A 161 11.05 -2.30 14.03
N THR A 162 11.44 -3.32 14.76
CA THR A 162 12.55 -4.20 14.37
C THR A 162 12.22 -4.96 13.09
N ARG A 163 11.01 -5.54 12.98
CA ARG A 163 10.53 -6.21 11.76
C ARG A 163 10.53 -5.27 10.55
N LEU A 164 10.07 -4.02 10.70
CA LEU A 164 10.07 -3.03 9.62
C LEU A 164 11.48 -2.66 9.15
N ARG A 165 12.47 -2.58 10.05
CA ARG A 165 13.87 -2.39 9.67
C ARG A 165 14.40 -3.56 8.83
N PHE A 166 14.11 -4.81 9.21
CA PHE A 166 14.49 -5.99 8.42
C PHE A 166 13.76 -6.04 7.09
N GLN A 167 12.47 -5.73 7.06
CA GLN A 167 11.69 -5.58 5.83
C GLN A 167 12.36 -4.62 4.85
N LYS A 168 12.68 -3.41 5.30
CA LYS A 168 13.34 -2.41 4.46
C LYS A 168 14.66 -2.92 3.89
N ILE A 169 15.52 -3.51 4.72
CA ILE A 169 16.79 -4.09 4.29
C ILE A 169 16.56 -5.17 3.22
N TYR A 170 15.59 -6.05 3.43
CA TYR A 170 15.26 -7.10 2.46
C TYR A 170 14.81 -6.51 1.13
N PHE A 171 13.86 -5.56 1.14
CA PHE A 171 13.31 -4.98 -0.08
C PHE A 171 14.34 -4.15 -0.85
N ASP A 172 15.16 -3.35 -0.19
CA ASP A 172 16.24 -2.57 -0.81
C ASP A 172 17.28 -3.48 -1.50
N ASN A 173 17.57 -4.64 -0.93
CA ASN A 173 18.56 -5.57 -1.50
C ASN A 173 17.97 -6.53 -2.53
N PHE A 174 16.71 -6.93 -2.39
CA PHE A 174 16.09 -7.90 -3.28
C PHE A 174 15.39 -7.26 -4.49
N TYR A 175 14.72 -6.12 -4.31
CA TYR A 175 13.97 -5.42 -5.36
C TYR A 175 14.74 -4.21 -5.89
N ASN A 176 15.96 -4.40 -6.38
CA ASN A 176 16.74 -3.36 -7.05
C ASN A 176 17.06 -3.73 -8.49
N TRP A 177 17.31 -2.70 -9.32
CA TRP A 177 17.53 -2.87 -10.74
C TRP A 177 18.87 -3.56 -11.06
N ASP A 178 19.91 -3.37 -10.25
CA ASP A 178 21.23 -4.00 -10.47
C ASP A 178 21.13 -5.50 -10.35
N LEU A 179 20.44 -5.98 -9.29
CA LEU A 179 20.17 -7.41 -9.10
C LEU A 179 19.31 -7.97 -10.24
N ARG A 180 18.25 -7.25 -10.66
CA ARG A 180 17.39 -7.71 -11.77
C ARG A 180 18.14 -7.75 -13.09
N ALA A 181 18.97 -6.75 -13.39
CA ALA A 181 19.83 -6.73 -14.58
C ALA A 181 20.79 -7.93 -14.58
N ALA A 182 21.46 -8.22 -13.47
CA ALA A 182 22.34 -9.37 -13.34
C ALA A 182 21.60 -10.72 -13.55
N GLN A 183 20.41 -10.86 -12.96
CA GLN A 183 19.57 -12.06 -13.13
C GLN A 183 19.15 -12.24 -14.60
N TRP A 184 18.69 -11.17 -15.27
CA TRP A 184 18.33 -11.25 -16.68
C TRP A 184 19.52 -11.55 -17.58
N THR A 185 20.68 -10.92 -17.31
CA THR A 185 21.92 -11.19 -18.06
C THR A 185 22.29 -12.67 -17.95
N SER A 186 22.33 -13.20 -16.74
CA SER A 186 22.67 -14.62 -16.52
C SER A 186 21.69 -15.58 -17.21
N LEU A 187 20.37 -15.28 -17.14
CA LEU A 187 19.35 -16.09 -17.82
C LEU A 187 19.55 -16.07 -19.34
N LEU A 188 19.72 -14.89 -19.93
CA LEU A 188 19.89 -14.74 -21.39
C LEU A 188 21.18 -15.37 -21.90
N GLU A 189 22.28 -15.22 -21.16
CA GLU A 189 23.56 -15.89 -21.48
C GLU A 189 23.41 -17.42 -21.45
N GLY A 190 22.72 -17.95 -20.44
CA GLY A 190 22.41 -19.38 -20.33
C GLY A 190 21.59 -19.91 -21.52
N ILE A 191 20.57 -19.16 -21.94
CA ILE A 191 19.73 -19.50 -23.11
C ILE A 191 20.56 -19.45 -24.42
N LEU A 192 21.45 -18.50 -24.55
CA LEU A 192 22.28 -18.31 -25.74
C LEU A 192 23.52 -19.21 -25.77
N GLY A 193 23.73 -20.05 -24.75
CA GLY A 193 24.92 -20.94 -24.67
C GLY A 193 26.23 -20.18 -24.50
N LYS A 194 26.18 -18.92 -24.06
CA LYS A 194 27.37 -18.15 -23.72
C LYS A 194 27.77 -18.48 -22.27
N LYS A 195 28.98 -18.99 -22.12
CA LYS A 195 29.62 -19.23 -20.82
C LYS A 195 30.38 -17.99 -20.38
#